data_b30997bb6df0fb1b5ba69cb37a9d9c9b
#
_entry.id   b30997bb6df0fb1b5ba69cb37a9d9c9b
#
_cell.length_a   1.000
_cell.length_b   1.000
_cell.length_c   1.000
_cell.angle_alpha   90.00
_cell.angle_beta   90.00
_cell.angle_gamma   90.00
#
_symmetry.space_group_name_H-M   'P 1'
#
loop_
_entity.id
_entity.type
_entity.pdbx_description
1 polymer ?
#
loop_
_entity_poly.entity_id
_entity_poly.type
_entity_poly.pdbx_seq_one_letter_code
_entity_poly.pdbx_strand_id
1 'polypeptide(L)'
;MLNIGLRVLMVYILLLTAIRIMGKREIGQLSNLDFVVAIVVAELATLPITDHYLTLAETILPMLIITVMQVAVSLVCLKSNRFRRVLYGRPNVLIAGGKMQMGEMRKARYNIDDLLSQLRQKDVFDVASVDYAVLETSGELTVMLKQAYCPATRNDLKMENHIHFCGMPLTLIDDGEVNWRGMADHGITEQWLTEQLRRQEVEAAKDVFYASLSQDGKVYLITRQEAMQTRECIH
;
A
#
# COMPACT_ATOMS: atom_id res chain seq x y z
N MET A 1 -18.62 -36.00 -22.51
CA MET A 1 -17.48 -35.93 -21.56
C MET A 1 -16.28 -35.18 -22.14
N LEU A 2 -15.84 -35.41 -23.37
CA LEU A 2 -14.71 -34.67 -23.98
C LEU A 2 -14.95 -33.16 -24.00
N ASN A 3 -16.16 -32.69 -24.29
CA ASN A 3 -16.51 -31.27 -24.30
C ASN A 3 -16.43 -30.61 -22.92
N ILE A 4 -16.69 -31.32 -21.81
CA ILE A 4 -16.61 -30.78 -20.46
C ILE A 4 -15.13 -30.63 -20.07
N GLY A 5 -14.31 -31.63 -20.34
CA GLY A 5 -12.88 -31.56 -20.07
C GLY A 5 -12.18 -30.41 -20.81
N LEU A 6 -12.56 -30.19 -22.08
CA LEU A 6 -12.04 -29.08 -22.87
C LEU A 6 -12.47 -27.70 -22.30
N ARG A 7 -13.74 -27.58 -21.88
CA ARG A 7 -14.26 -26.36 -21.23
C ARG A 7 -13.52 -26.05 -19.94
N VAL A 8 -13.29 -27.04 -19.08
CA VAL A 8 -12.53 -26.89 -17.83
C VAL A 8 -11.10 -26.43 -18.12
N LEU A 9 -10.43 -27.03 -19.10
CA LEU A 9 -9.07 -26.65 -19.49
C LEU A 9 -9.02 -25.19 -19.98
N MET A 10 -9.97 -24.78 -20.82
CA MET A 10 -10.05 -23.42 -21.34
C MET A 10 -10.29 -22.41 -20.21
N VAL A 11 -11.22 -22.69 -19.30
CA VAL A 11 -11.48 -21.84 -18.12
C VAL A 11 -10.24 -21.73 -17.26
N TYR A 12 -9.53 -22.82 -17.01
CA TYR A 12 -8.31 -22.83 -16.22
C TYR A 12 -7.22 -21.94 -16.84
N ILE A 13 -6.99 -22.06 -18.14
CA ILE A 13 -6.02 -21.22 -18.87
C ILE A 13 -6.44 -19.74 -18.81
N LEU A 14 -7.74 -19.46 -18.98
CA LEU A 14 -8.27 -18.10 -18.91
C LEU A 14 -8.08 -17.49 -17.52
N LEU A 15 -8.38 -18.24 -16.46
CA LEU A 15 -8.16 -17.80 -15.07
C LEU A 15 -6.69 -17.50 -14.78
N LEU A 16 -5.79 -18.41 -15.18
CA LEU A 16 -4.36 -18.18 -15.02
C LEU A 16 -3.89 -16.92 -15.75
N THR A 17 -4.40 -16.71 -16.96
CA THR A 17 -4.07 -15.53 -17.76
C THR A 17 -4.62 -14.26 -17.11
N ALA A 18 -5.88 -14.27 -16.65
CA ALA A 18 -6.50 -13.15 -15.96
C ALA A 18 -5.71 -12.75 -14.70
N ILE A 19 -5.40 -13.72 -13.83
CA ILE A 19 -4.61 -13.49 -12.61
C ILE A 19 -3.22 -12.92 -12.96
N ARG A 20 -2.57 -13.45 -14.01
CA ARG A 20 -1.25 -12.97 -14.42
C ARG A 20 -1.27 -11.54 -14.94
N ILE A 21 -2.31 -11.15 -15.68
CA ILE A 21 -2.49 -9.80 -16.23
C ILE A 21 -2.88 -8.80 -15.13
N MET A 22 -3.68 -9.22 -14.14
CA MET A 22 -4.08 -8.38 -13.00
C MET A 22 -2.90 -8.00 -12.09
N GLY A 23 -1.76 -8.70 -12.18
CA GLY A 23 -0.51 -8.31 -11.52
C GLY A 23 -0.14 -9.20 -10.33
N LYS A 24 1.07 -8.96 -9.77
CA LYS A 24 1.68 -9.75 -8.69
C LYS A 24 1.22 -9.28 -7.29
N ARG A 25 -0.07 -9.09 -7.06
CA ARG A 25 -0.56 -8.78 -5.72
C ARG A 25 -0.76 -10.09 -4.95
N GLU A 26 -0.11 -10.20 -3.81
CA GLU A 26 -0.31 -11.34 -2.91
C GLU A 26 -1.75 -11.35 -2.37
N ILE A 27 -2.32 -12.52 -2.19
CA ILE A 27 -3.71 -12.70 -1.72
C ILE A 27 -3.92 -12.00 -0.37
N GLY A 28 -2.90 -11.96 0.51
CA GLY A 28 -2.94 -11.28 1.80
C GLY A 28 -2.88 -9.75 1.73
N GLN A 29 -2.57 -9.17 0.56
CA GLN A 29 -2.49 -7.72 0.34
C GLN A 29 -3.53 -7.21 -0.67
N LEU A 30 -4.51 -8.04 -1.02
CA LEU A 30 -5.61 -7.64 -1.88
C LEU A 30 -6.42 -6.53 -1.22
N SER A 31 -6.68 -5.46 -1.96
CA SER A 31 -7.67 -4.49 -1.51
C SER A 31 -9.08 -5.10 -1.50
N ASN A 32 -9.99 -4.51 -0.75
CA ASN A 32 -11.39 -4.95 -0.72
C ASN A 32 -12.01 -5.02 -2.12
N LEU A 33 -11.63 -4.11 -3.03
CA LEU A 33 -12.10 -4.12 -4.40
C LEU A 33 -11.52 -5.30 -5.19
N ASP A 34 -10.22 -5.54 -5.08
CA ASP A 34 -9.55 -6.66 -5.78
C ASP A 34 -10.16 -8.00 -5.34
N PHE A 35 -10.50 -8.11 -4.04
CA PHE A 35 -11.14 -9.29 -3.47
C PHE A 35 -12.54 -9.53 -4.07
N VAL A 36 -13.37 -8.47 -4.14
CA VAL A 36 -14.71 -8.57 -4.75
C VAL A 36 -14.61 -8.97 -6.21
N VAL A 37 -13.69 -8.36 -6.97
CA VAL A 37 -13.46 -8.71 -8.38
C VAL A 37 -13.02 -10.16 -8.53
N ALA A 38 -12.13 -10.65 -7.65
CA ALA A 38 -11.70 -12.05 -7.68
C ALA A 38 -12.86 -13.03 -7.46
N ILE A 39 -13.78 -12.72 -6.53
CA ILE A 39 -14.99 -13.54 -6.30
C ILE A 39 -15.87 -13.55 -7.54
N VAL A 40 -16.14 -12.39 -8.14
CA VAL A 40 -16.99 -12.30 -9.36
C VAL A 40 -16.36 -13.07 -10.52
N VAL A 41 -15.05 -12.95 -10.72
CA VAL A 41 -14.33 -13.73 -11.76
C VAL A 41 -14.41 -15.22 -11.50
N ALA A 42 -14.27 -15.65 -10.23
CA ALA A 42 -14.39 -17.06 -9.85
C ALA A 42 -15.80 -17.61 -10.13
N GLU A 43 -16.85 -16.83 -9.83
CA GLU A 43 -18.23 -17.22 -10.10
C GLU A 43 -18.49 -17.33 -11.61
N LEU A 44 -18.09 -16.34 -12.40
CA LEU A 44 -18.21 -16.36 -13.85
C LEU A 44 -17.45 -17.54 -14.48
N ALA A 45 -16.35 -17.97 -13.89
CA ALA A 45 -15.56 -19.10 -14.35
C ALA A 45 -16.29 -20.45 -14.21
N THR A 46 -17.27 -20.57 -13.32
CA THR A 46 -18.03 -21.80 -13.14
C THR A 46 -19.15 -21.98 -14.19
N LEU A 47 -19.67 -20.87 -14.74
CA LEU A 47 -20.81 -20.91 -15.68
C LEU A 47 -20.58 -21.78 -16.91
N PRO A 48 -19.43 -21.75 -17.63
CA PRO A 48 -19.22 -22.61 -18.80
C PRO A 48 -19.13 -24.10 -18.46
N ILE A 49 -18.91 -24.43 -17.19
CA ILE A 49 -18.80 -25.80 -16.72
C ILE A 49 -20.16 -26.33 -16.29
N THR A 50 -20.97 -25.51 -15.63
CA THR A 50 -22.25 -25.91 -15.02
C THR A 50 -23.41 -25.76 -15.98
N ASP A 51 -23.42 -24.75 -16.83
CA ASP A 51 -24.50 -24.49 -17.77
C ASP A 51 -24.09 -24.87 -19.22
N HIS A 52 -24.73 -25.91 -19.71
CA HIS A 52 -24.44 -26.45 -21.06
C HIS A 52 -25.19 -25.71 -22.18
N TYR A 53 -26.17 -24.88 -21.84
CA TYR A 53 -26.93 -24.08 -22.79
C TYR A 53 -26.22 -22.81 -23.19
N LEU A 54 -25.30 -22.30 -22.34
CA LEU A 54 -24.52 -21.12 -22.64
C LEU A 54 -23.41 -21.42 -23.65
N THR A 55 -23.26 -20.54 -24.60
CA THR A 55 -22.13 -20.57 -25.53
C THR A 55 -20.84 -20.15 -24.82
N LEU A 56 -19.70 -20.64 -25.31
CA LEU A 56 -18.39 -20.23 -24.76
C LEU A 56 -18.18 -18.70 -24.82
N ALA A 57 -18.71 -18.05 -25.85
CA ALA A 57 -18.61 -16.59 -26.00
C ALA A 57 -19.38 -15.85 -24.90
N GLU A 58 -20.58 -16.30 -24.53
CA GLU A 58 -21.42 -15.70 -23.49
C GLU A 58 -20.81 -15.82 -22.11
N THR A 59 -19.92 -16.77 -21.88
CA THR A 59 -19.24 -16.98 -20.58
C THR A 59 -17.86 -16.36 -20.51
N ILE A 60 -17.09 -16.39 -21.60
CA ILE A 60 -15.74 -15.83 -21.65
C ILE A 60 -15.77 -14.30 -21.74
N LEU A 61 -16.72 -13.72 -22.48
CA LEU A 61 -16.79 -12.28 -22.71
C LEU A 61 -16.95 -11.47 -21.41
N PRO A 62 -17.85 -11.78 -20.46
CA PRO A 62 -17.94 -11.10 -19.19
C PRO A 62 -16.64 -11.17 -18.37
N MET A 63 -15.96 -12.32 -18.33
CA MET A 63 -14.68 -12.47 -17.65
C MET A 63 -13.60 -11.57 -18.25
N LEU A 64 -13.51 -11.50 -19.59
CA LEU A 64 -12.57 -10.61 -20.27
C LEU A 64 -12.88 -9.13 -19.97
N ILE A 65 -14.16 -8.74 -20.02
CA ILE A 65 -14.57 -7.37 -19.71
C ILE A 65 -14.14 -6.97 -18.29
N ILE A 66 -14.43 -7.80 -17.30
CA ILE A 66 -14.06 -7.51 -15.90
C ILE A 66 -12.55 -7.45 -15.75
N THR A 67 -11.81 -8.39 -16.36
CA THR A 67 -10.34 -8.40 -16.32
C THR A 67 -9.76 -7.12 -16.93
N VAL A 68 -10.25 -6.71 -18.11
CA VAL A 68 -9.83 -5.48 -18.78
C VAL A 68 -10.18 -4.25 -17.94
N MET A 69 -11.39 -4.21 -17.37
CA MET A 69 -11.81 -3.12 -16.48
C MET A 69 -10.89 -3.01 -15.25
N GLN A 70 -10.54 -4.13 -14.63
CA GLN A 70 -9.65 -4.15 -13.47
C GLN A 70 -8.25 -3.63 -13.82
N VAL A 71 -7.72 -4.03 -14.96
CA VAL A 71 -6.44 -3.50 -15.48
C VAL A 71 -6.53 -2.00 -15.75
N ALA A 72 -7.61 -1.56 -16.40
CA ALA A 72 -7.82 -0.13 -16.67
C ALA A 72 -7.91 0.69 -15.37
N VAL A 73 -8.65 0.22 -14.38
CA VAL A 73 -8.73 0.84 -13.04
C VAL A 73 -7.34 0.91 -12.41
N SER A 74 -6.58 -0.17 -12.46
CA SER A 74 -5.20 -0.20 -11.92
C SER A 74 -4.30 0.84 -12.60
N LEU A 75 -4.35 0.95 -13.93
CA LEU A 75 -3.58 1.94 -14.69
C LEU A 75 -4.00 3.39 -14.37
N VAL A 76 -5.30 3.65 -14.20
CA VAL A 76 -5.80 4.97 -13.79
C VAL A 76 -5.32 5.30 -12.37
N CYS A 77 -5.33 4.32 -11.46
CA CYS A 77 -4.82 4.48 -10.09
C CYS A 77 -3.31 4.78 -10.04
N LEU A 78 -2.53 4.27 -11.00
CA LEU A 78 -1.11 4.61 -11.13
C LEU A 78 -0.89 6.07 -11.58
N LYS A 79 -1.80 6.61 -12.41
CA LYS A 79 -1.69 7.96 -12.94
C LYS A 79 -2.32 9.03 -12.06
N SER A 80 -3.27 8.67 -11.19
CA SER A 80 -4.05 9.63 -10.39
C SER A 80 -4.16 9.23 -8.92
N ASN A 81 -3.41 9.94 -8.08
CA ASN A 81 -3.50 9.80 -6.62
C ASN A 81 -4.89 10.15 -6.08
N ARG A 82 -5.62 11.07 -6.75
CA ARG A 82 -6.99 11.42 -6.35
C ARG A 82 -7.93 10.25 -6.58
N PHE A 83 -7.87 9.63 -7.74
CA PHE A 83 -8.69 8.47 -8.09
C PHE A 83 -8.37 7.28 -7.18
N ARG A 84 -7.10 6.99 -6.93
CA ARG A 84 -6.64 5.96 -6.01
C ARG A 84 -7.23 6.16 -4.61
N ARG A 85 -7.21 7.40 -4.09
CA ARG A 85 -7.75 7.74 -2.77
C ARG A 85 -9.27 7.58 -2.66
N VAL A 86 -9.99 7.86 -3.73
CA VAL A 86 -11.45 7.65 -3.78
C VAL A 86 -11.80 6.16 -3.79
N LEU A 87 -11.04 5.37 -4.55
CA LEU A 87 -11.34 3.97 -4.77
C LEU A 87 -10.88 3.06 -3.62
N TYR A 88 -9.64 3.26 -3.15
CA TYR A 88 -9.01 2.41 -2.13
C TYR A 88 -9.03 3.04 -0.73
N GLY A 89 -9.43 4.31 -0.61
CA GLY A 89 -9.37 5.03 0.65
C GLY A 89 -7.97 5.54 1.00
N ARG A 90 -7.79 5.87 2.27
CA ARG A 90 -6.51 6.26 2.87
C ARG A 90 -6.29 5.45 4.14
N PRO A 91 -5.04 5.14 4.49
CA PRO A 91 -4.73 4.60 5.81
C PRO A 91 -5.21 5.55 6.92
N ASN A 92 -5.69 5.00 8.03
CA ASN A 92 -6.13 5.75 9.19
C ASN A 92 -5.13 5.57 10.34
N VAL A 93 -4.57 6.66 10.85
CA VAL A 93 -3.66 6.62 11.99
C VAL A 93 -4.47 6.50 13.28
N LEU A 94 -4.50 5.31 13.87
CA LEU A 94 -5.27 5.02 15.08
C LEU A 94 -4.52 5.38 16.36
N ILE A 95 -3.19 5.26 16.35
CA ILE A 95 -2.29 5.71 17.42
C ILE A 95 -1.21 6.59 16.80
N ALA A 96 -0.95 7.74 17.39
CA ALA A 96 0.12 8.66 17.00
C ALA A 96 0.82 9.21 18.22
N GLY A 97 2.17 9.06 18.29
CA GLY A 97 2.98 9.49 19.42
C GLY A 97 2.52 8.84 20.74
N GLY A 98 2.13 7.58 20.71
CA GLY A 98 1.62 6.82 21.85
C GLY A 98 0.23 7.23 22.35
N LYS A 99 -0.53 8.04 21.57
CA LYS A 99 -1.88 8.49 21.94
C LYS A 99 -2.91 7.98 20.93
N MET A 100 -4.00 7.39 21.42
CA MET A 100 -5.11 6.94 20.60
C MET A 100 -5.84 8.12 19.95
N GLN A 101 -6.11 8.01 18.65
CA GLN A 101 -6.80 9.01 17.86
C GLN A 101 -8.28 8.65 17.71
N MET A 102 -9.09 9.00 18.72
CA MET A 102 -10.52 8.67 18.77
C MET A 102 -11.31 9.14 17.54
N GLY A 103 -10.93 10.28 16.96
CA GLY A 103 -11.55 10.81 15.75
C GLY A 103 -11.32 9.91 14.53
N GLU A 104 -10.10 9.41 14.35
CA GLU A 104 -9.75 8.52 13.25
C GLU A 104 -10.35 7.12 13.45
N MET A 105 -10.37 6.60 14.69
CA MET A 105 -11.06 5.35 15.02
C MET A 105 -12.55 5.40 14.66
N ARG A 106 -13.26 6.49 15.00
CA ARG A 106 -14.67 6.67 14.62
C ARG A 106 -14.89 6.74 13.12
N LYS A 107 -14.02 7.43 12.37
CA LYS A 107 -14.05 7.48 10.89
C LYS A 107 -13.87 6.10 10.27
N ALA A 108 -12.94 5.31 10.82
CA ALA A 108 -12.69 3.95 10.42
C ALA A 108 -13.75 2.95 10.91
N ARG A 109 -14.71 3.38 11.76
CA ARG A 109 -15.68 2.51 12.45
C ARG A 109 -15.01 1.43 13.26
N TYR A 110 -13.93 1.78 13.92
CA TYR A 110 -13.07 0.90 14.67
C TYR A 110 -13.22 1.16 16.17
N ASN A 111 -13.50 0.16 16.97
CA ASN A 111 -13.60 0.28 18.41
C ASN A 111 -12.26 -0.09 19.10
N ILE A 112 -12.21 0.08 20.43
CA ILE A 112 -11.00 -0.23 21.21
C ILE A 112 -10.70 -1.72 21.19
N ASP A 113 -11.72 -2.58 21.27
CA ASP A 113 -11.55 -4.02 21.28
C ASP A 113 -10.99 -4.54 19.97
N ASP A 114 -11.41 -3.94 18.83
CA ASP A 114 -10.85 -4.22 17.51
C ASP A 114 -9.37 -3.87 17.47
N LEU A 115 -8.99 -2.67 17.96
CA LEU A 115 -7.60 -2.23 18.03
C LEU A 115 -6.76 -3.16 18.88
N LEU A 116 -7.21 -3.50 20.09
CA LEU A 116 -6.50 -4.39 20.99
C LEU A 116 -6.36 -5.82 20.41
N SER A 117 -7.39 -6.29 19.71
CA SER A 117 -7.35 -7.60 19.03
C SER A 117 -6.29 -7.62 17.93
N GLN A 118 -6.25 -6.59 17.10
CA GLN A 118 -5.26 -6.46 16.03
C GLN A 118 -3.83 -6.27 16.57
N LEU A 119 -3.65 -5.53 17.66
CA LEU A 119 -2.34 -5.41 18.33
C LEU A 119 -1.84 -6.76 18.81
N ARG A 120 -2.71 -7.57 19.45
CA ARG A 120 -2.34 -8.94 19.88
C ARG A 120 -1.96 -9.85 18.71
N GLN A 121 -2.61 -9.70 17.54
CA GLN A 121 -2.24 -10.44 16.32
C GLN A 121 -0.84 -10.05 15.79
N LYS A 122 -0.32 -8.90 16.21
CA LYS A 122 1.04 -8.42 15.89
C LYS A 122 2.00 -8.62 17.07
N ASP A 123 1.66 -9.51 18.02
CA ASP A 123 2.45 -9.82 19.22
C ASP A 123 2.65 -8.62 20.17
N VAL A 124 1.78 -7.61 20.08
CA VAL A 124 1.80 -6.44 20.94
C VAL A 124 0.65 -6.51 21.95
N PHE A 125 0.97 -6.82 23.19
CA PHE A 125 -0.01 -6.97 24.26
C PHE A 125 -0.20 -5.72 25.10
N ASP A 126 0.77 -4.79 25.09
CA ASP A 126 0.71 -3.54 25.81
C ASP A 126 0.62 -2.35 24.84
N VAL A 127 -0.53 -1.68 24.85
CA VAL A 127 -0.75 -0.46 24.05
C VAL A 127 0.22 0.66 24.42
N ALA A 128 0.68 0.70 25.67
CA ALA A 128 1.64 1.72 26.14
C ALA A 128 3.00 1.60 25.42
N SER A 129 3.33 0.44 24.86
CA SER A 129 4.55 0.19 24.09
C SER A 129 4.46 0.73 22.64
N VAL A 130 3.24 1.06 22.17
CA VAL A 130 3.01 1.49 20.78
C VAL A 130 3.28 2.98 20.63
N ASP A 131 4.04 3.36 19.61
CA ASP A 131 4.22 4.75 19.19
C ASP A 131 3.24 5.13 18.09
N TYR A 132 3.19 4.34 17.02
CA TYR A 132 2.22 4.52 15.94
C TYR A 132 1.49 3.21 15.61
N ALA A 133 0.21 3.31 15.32
CA ALA A 133 -0.57 2.24 14.74
C ALA A 133 -1.42 2.79 13.60
N VAL A 134 -1.28 2.21 12.41
CA VAL A 134 -1.92 2.63 11.17
C VAL A 134 -2.78 1.49 10.64
N LEU A 135 -4.08 1.75 10.51
CA LEU A 135 -4.99 0.85 9.83
C LEU A 135 -4.86 1.05 8.32
N GLU A 136 -4.30 0.08 7.65
CA GLU A 136 -4.08 0.10 6.21
C GLU A 136 -5.40 -0.05 5.43
N THR A 137 -5.35 0.26 4.14
CA THR A 137 -6.52 0.11 3.24
C THR A 137 -6.91 -1.35 3.00
N SER A 138 -6.03 -2.29 3.31
CA SER A 138 -6.32 -3.73 3.34
C SER A 138 -7.14 -4.15 4.56
N GLY A 139 -7.22 -3.30 5.60
CA GLY A 139 -7.82 -3.62 6.90
C GLY A 139 -6.82 -4.20 7.90
N GLU A 140 -5.56 -4.38 7.53
CA GLU A 140 -4.50 -4.78 8.46
C GLU A 140 -3.98 -3.61 9.28
N LEU A 141 -3.52 -3.89 10.49
CA LEU A 141 -2.88 -2.92 11.36
C LEU A 141 -1.36 -3.01 11.22
N THR A 142 -0.73 -1.91 10.82
CA THR A 142 0.73 -1.72 10.90
C THR A 142 1.07 -1.06 12.22
N VAL A 143 2.02 -1.63 12.97
CA VAL A 143 2.37 -1.17 14.32
C VAL A 143 3.84 -0.82 14.37
N MET A 144 4.13 0.33 14.98
CA MET A 144 5.48 0.75 15.33
C MET A 144 5.56 0.93 16.85
N LEU A 145 6.53 0.26 17.45
CA LEU A 145 6.78 0.35 18.88
C LEU A 145 7.59 1.61 19.22
N LYS A 146 7.45 2.09 20.46
CA LYS A 146 8.35 3.10 21.03
C LYS A 146 9.76 2.53 21.11
N GLN A 147 10.74 3.40 21.00
CA GLN A 147 12.15 3.01 20.99
C GLN A 147 12.56 2.12 22.18
N ALA A 148 12.04 2.39 23.37
CA ALA A 148 12.32 1.59 24.56
C ALA A 148 11.87 0.12 24.46
N TYR A 149 10.97 -0.20 23.52
CA TYR A 149 10.43 -1.54 23.29
C TYR A 149 10.85 -2.12 21.94
N CYS A 150 11.65 -1.38 21.16
CA CYS A 150 12.21 -1.89 19.90
C CYS A 150 13.34 -2.90 20.20
N PRO A 151 13.48 -3.96 19.39
CA PRO A 151 14.66 -4.82 19.46
C PRO A 151 15.94 -4.03 19.27
N ALA A 152 16.97 -4.30 20.11
CA ALA A 152 18.27 -3.68 19.96
C ALA A 152 18.89 -4.03 18.59
N THR A 153 19.32 -3.02 17.86
CA THR A 153 20.02 -3.18 16.59
C THR A 153 21.52 -3.29 16.80
N ARG A 154 22.27 -3.77 15.77
CA ARG A 154 23.74 -3.75 15.79
C ARG A 154 24.33 -2.35 15.97
N ASN A 155 23.62 -1.31 15.54
CA ASN A 155 24.03 0.08 15.73
C ASN A 155 23.83 0.56 17.16
N ASP A 156 22.81 0.05 17.86
CA ASP A 156 22.56 0.40 19.27
C ASP A 156 23.65 -0.16 20.19
N LEU A 157 24.31 -1.24 19.79
CA LEU A 157 25.43 -1.86 20.50
C LEU A 157 26.76 -1.11 20.28
N LYS A 158 26.87 -0.24 19.29
CA LYS A 158 27.96 0.71 19.14
C LYS A 158 27.54 2.00 19.83
N MET A 159 27.94 2.16 21.08
CA MET A 159 27.65 3.26 21.99
C MET A 159 28.16 4.63 21.46
N GLU A 160 27.57 5.11 20.37
CA GLU A 160 27.65 6.52 19.98
C GLU A 160 26.31 7.18 20.29
N ASN A 161 26.37 8.28 21.05
CA ASN A 161 25.21 9.05 21.50
C ASN A 161 24.46 9.67 20.31
N HIS A 162 23.62 8.93 19.67
CA HIS A 162 22.63 9.46 18.73
C HIS A 162 21.27 9.46 19.41
N ILE A 163 20.72 10.66 19.54
CA ILE A 163 19.32 10.85 19.95
C ILE A 163 18.47 10.28 18.82
N HIS A 164 18.03 9.04 18.97
CA HIS A 164 17.11 8.42 18.03
C HIS A 164 15.67 8.79 18.42
N PHE A 165 14.99 9.49 17.55
CA PHE A 165 13.54 9.65 17.63
C PHE A 165 12.87 8.36 17.16
N CYS A 166 11.96 7.78 17.95
CA CYS A 166 11.06 6.73 17.47
C CYS A 166 9.87 7.40 16.77
N GLY A 167 9.77 7.34 15.47
CA GLY A 167 8.69 7.90 14.68
C GLY A 167 8.66 7.29 13.26
N MET A 168 7.57 7.40 12.53
CA MET A 168 7.57 7.02 11.12
C MET A 168 8.31 8.07 10.29
N PRO A 169 9.12 7.65 9.28
CA PRO A 169 9.68 8.60 8.35
C PRO A 169 8.57 9.47 7.74
N LEU A 170 8.78 10.77 7.73
CA LEU A 170 7.85 11.70 7.11
C LEU A 170 8.05 11.69 5.60
N THR A 171 7.06 11.28 4.83
CA THR A 171 7.08 11.46 3.38
C THR A 171 6.99 12.94 3.05
N LEU A 172 8.05 13.48 2.42
CA LEU A 172 8.13 14.87 1.98
C LEU A 172 7.59 15.05 0.57
N ILE A 173 7.96 14.12 -0.34
CA ILE A 173 7.54 14.14 -1.75
C ILE A 173 7.14 12.72 -2.16
N ASP A 174 5.98 12.59 -2.82
CA ASP A 174 5.46 11.37 -3.40
C ASP A 174 5.09 11.63 -4.87
N ASP A 175 5.84 11.00 -5.79
CA ASP A 175 5.67 11.13 -7.24
C ASP A 175 5.61 12.59 -7.73
N GLY A 176 6.52 13.44 -7.23
CA GLY A 176 6.63 14.86 -7.55
C GLY A 176 5.63 15.77 -6.81
N GLU A 177 4.69 15.21 -6.04
CA GLU A 177 3.76 15.97 -5.20
C GLU A 177 4.32 16.17 -3.79
N VAL A 178 4.45 17.42 -3.34
CA VAL A 178 4.94 17.76 -2.00
C VAL A 178 3.84 17.55 -0.96
N ASN A 179 4.16 16.90 0.15
CA ASN A 179 3.26 16.69 1.28
C ASN A 179 3.27 17.89 2.23
N TRP A 180 2.70 19.00 1.78
CA TRP A 180 2.64 20.25 2.55
C TRP A 180 2.01 20.10 3.92
N ARG A 181 0.99 19.27 4.03
CA ARG A 181 0.29 19.04 5.30
C ARG A 181 1.20 18.33 6.32
N GLY A 182 1.83 17.23 5.91
CA GLY A 182 2.75 16.52 6.79
C GLY A 182 3.95 17.38 7.20
N MET A 183 4.47 18.19 6.28
CA MET A 183 5.55 19.14 6.58
C MET A 183 5.14 20.20 7.61
N ALA A 184 3.95 20.81 7.44
CA ALA A 184 3.43 21.81 8.35
C ALA A 184 3.20 21.24 9.77
N ASP A 185 2.67 20.02 9.88
CA ASP A 185 2.45 19.34 11.16
C ASP A 185 3.75 19.09 11.93
N HIS A 186 4.91 19.07 11.24
CA HIS A 186 6.25 18.87 11.81
C HIS A 186 7.09 20.17 11.82
N GLY A 187 6.50 21.32 11.50
CA GLY A 187 7.19 22.61 11.49
C GLY A 187 8.24 22.77 10.38
N ILE A 188 8.16 21.95 9.32
CA ILE A 188 9.11 21.99 8.21
C ILE A 188 8.62 22.99 7.18
N THR A 189 9.51 23.93 6.80
CA THR A 189 9.21 25.01 5.86
C THR A 189 9.55 24.62 4.41
N GLU A 190 8.92 25.31 3.46
CA GLU A 190 9.24 25.18 2.03
C GLU A 190 10.71 25.52 1.74
N GLN A 191 11.23 26.55 2.41
CA GLN A 191 12.63 26.96 2.27
C GLN A 191 13.59 25.84 2.68
N TRP A 192 13.28 25.15 3.78
CA TRP A 192 14.08 24.01 4.23
C TRP A 192 14.06 22.87 3.20
N LEU A 193 12.88 22.53 2.64
CA LEU A 193 12.77 21.49 1.62
C LEU A 193 13.60 21.85 0.38
N THR A 194 13.48 23.09 -0.10
CA THR A 194 14.23 23.58 -1.27
C THR A 194 15.74 23.46 -1.04
N GLU A 195 16.23 23.83 0.15
CA GLU A 195 17.64 23.70 0.50
C GLU A 195 18.10 22.23 0.54
N GLN A 196 17.25 21.29 1.03
CA GLN A 196 17.58 19.87 1.04
C GLN A 196 17.65 19.30 -0.40
N LEU A 197 16.72 19.69 -1.28
CA LEU A 197 16.74 19.28 -2.69
C LEU A 197 18.00 19.78 -3.40
N ARG A 198 18.38 21.05 -3.16
CA ARG A 198 19.60 21.65 -3.73
C ARG A 198 20.87 20.94 -3.27
N ARG A 199 20.94 20.51 -2.00
CA ARG A 199 22.09 19.76 -1.47
C ARG A 199 22.26 18.39 -2.14
N GLN A 200 21.19 17.85 -2.69
CA GLN A 200 21.17 16.58 -3.42
C GLN A 200 21.13 16.78 -4.96
N GLU A 201 21.50 17.99 -5.42
CA GLU A 201 21.59 18.35 -6.85
C GLU A 201 20.26 18.22 -7.61
N VAL A 202 19.11 18.36 -6.93
CA VAL A 202 17.78 18.31 -7.51
C VAL A 202 17.20 19.72 -7.58
N GLU A 203 16.80 20.16 -8.79
CA GLU A 203 16.31 21.53 -9.02
C GLU A 203 14.83 21.70 -8.64
N ALA A 204 14.00 20.66 -8.84
CA ALA A 204 12.57 20.77 -8.60
C ALA A 204 11.96 19.49 -7.99
N ALA A 205 10.96 19.68 -7.13
CA ALA A 205 10.23 18.56 -6.50
C ALA A 205 9.57 17.61 -7.51
N LYS A 206 9.20 18.10 -8.69
CA LYS A 206 8.63 17.30 -9.79
C LYS A 206 9.57 16.22 -10.32
N ASP A 207 10.89 16.41 -10.16
CA ASP A 207 11.92 15.49 -10.65
C ASP A 207 12.23 14.39 -9.61
N VAL A 208 11.65 14.52 -8.42
CA VAL A 208 11.75 13.55 -7.32
C VAL A 208 10.64 12.51 -7.46
N PHE A 209 11.02 11.24 -7.44
CA PHE A 209 10.07 10.13 -7.37
C PHE A 209 9.58 9.90 -5.95
N TYR A 210 10.52 9.91 -4.97
CA TYR A 210 10.20 9.75 -3.56
C TYR A 210 11.21 10.49 -2.69
N ALA A 211 10.74 11.22 -1.69
CA ALA A 211 11.60 11.77 -0.65
C ALA A 211 10.96 11.61 0.72
N SER A 212 11.77 11.23 1.70
CA SER A 212 11.35 11.12 3.10
C SER A 212 12.40 11.69 4.05
N LEU A 213 11.92 12.23 5.17
CA LEU A 213 12.74 12.63 6.28
C LEU A 213 12.72 11.52 7.32
N SER A 214 13.87 10.95 7.60
CA SER A 214 14.03 9.99 8.68
C SER A 214 14.19 10.70 10.03
N GLN A 215 14.09 9.96 11.11
CA GLN A 215 14.08 10.48 12.48
C GLN A 215 15.41 11.04 12.93
N ASP A 216 16.49 10.57 12.33
CA ASP A 216 17.87 11.11 12.53
C ASP A 216 18.11 12.40 11.74
N GLY A 217 17.08 13.00 11.15
CA GLY A 217 17.15 14.23 10.38
C GLY A 217 17.74 14.07 8.98
N LYS A 218 17.98 12.84 8.52
CA LYS A 218 18.48 12.59 7.17
C LYS A 218 17.34 12.56 6.17
N VAL A 219 17.54 13.21 5.04
CA VAL A 219 16.63 13.14 3.91
C VAL A 219 17.08 12.01 2.99
N TYR A 220 16.20 11.02 2.80
CA TYR A 220 16.33 10.02 1.77
C TYR A 220 15.57 10.50 0.53
N LEU A 221 16.21 10.46 -0.62
CA LEU A 221 15.63 10.94 -1.87
C LEU A 221 15.97 9.99 -3.01
N ILE A 222 15.02 9.77 -3.89
CA ILE A 222 15.17 9.05 -5.16
C ILE A 222 14.61 9.96 -6.26
N THR A 223 15.41 10.24 -7.27
CA THR A 223 14.98 10.96 -8.46
C THR A 223 14.20 10.07 -9.42
N ARG A 224 13.39 10.66 -10.30
CA ARG A 224 12.71 9.90 -11.36
C ARG A 224 13.68 9.23 -12.33
N GLN A 225 14.84 9.84 -12.56
CA GLN A 225 15.87 9.26 -13.42
C GLN A 225 16.46 7.99 -12.80
N GLU A 226 16.84 8.05 -11.52
CA GLU A 226 17.33 6.87 -10.80
C GLU A 226 16.29 5.74 -10.73
N ALA A 227 15.02 6.09 -10.46
CA ALA A 227 13.93 5.11 -10.43
C ALA A 227 13.69 4.45 -11.80
N MET A 228 14.00 5.12 -12.91
CA MET A 228 13.91 4.55 -14.26
C MET A 228 15.14 3.69 -14.60
N GLN A 229 16.35 4.11 -14.24
CA GLN A 229 17.59 3.37 -14.51
C GLN A 229 17.65 2.03 -13.77
N THR A 230 17.09 1.94 -12.57
CA THR A 230 17.01 0.69 -11.82
C THR A 230 16.16 -0.38 -12.53
N ARG A 231 15.33 -0.02 -13.50
CA ARG A 231 14.58 -0.97 -14.35
C ARG A 231 15.43 -1.64 -15.42
N GLU A 232 16.53 -1.03 -15.87
CA GLU A 232 17.37 -1.58 -16.93
C GLU A 232 18.43 -2.58 -16.40
N CYS A 233 18.73 -2.56 -15.11
CA CYS A 233 19.71 -3.46 -14.49
C CYS A 233 19.13 -4.81 -14.00
N ILE A 234 17.85 -5.10 -14.22
CA ILE A 234 17.16 -6.32 -13.73
C ILE A 234 16.72 -7.22 -14.91
N HIS A 235 17.32 -7.06 -16.08
CA HIS A 235 17.09 -7.98 -17.23
C HIS A 235 18.38 -8.70 -17.64
#